data_3e33fc789fcf0212a9e94bf92e4b571c
#
_entry.id   3e33fc789fcf0212a9e94bf92e4b571c
#
_cell.length_a   1.000
_cell.length_b   1.000
_cell.length_c   1.000
_cell.angle_alpha   90.00
_cell.angle_beta   90.00
_cell.angle_gamma   90.00
#
_symmetry.space_group_name_H-M   'P 1'
#
loop_
_entity.id
_entity.type
_entity.pdbx_description
1 polymer ?
#
loop_
_entity_poly.entity_id
_entity_poly.type
_entity_poly.pdbx_seq_one_letter_code
_entity_poly.pdbx_strand_id
1 'polypeptide(L)'
;MTSLKAVALGGGHGLAASLSALRGVAGDLTAIVTVADDGGSSGRLRRDFGVLPPGDLRMALAALCGDDEWGTTWSKVVQHRFGGDCELGGHTVGNLLIVALWDLLGDTVAGLDWVGRLLGTGGRVLPMAAVPLDIVAEVVGADPDKPDGVSTIRGQEECATTPGQVRSITLLPADPPAVPEAVRAVLDADWVVFGPGSWFTSVLPHLLVPELAAALHVTTARRLLVLNLAPQPGETDGFSPHKHLEVLAGHAPALTVDVVLADIRASDAGNLADLEKAAAVLGARLVMADVAAADGTPRHDPRLLAETYASIFQERVPAGPPGGYGGTGSPPVIGGFRGVAPPDKYSKE
;
A
#
# COMPACT_ATOMS: atom_id res chain seq x y z
N MET A 1 -12.26 26.58 -3.97
CA MET A 1 -12.45 25.15 -4.28
C MET A 1 -11.61 24.39 -3.27
N THR A 2 -12.18 23.45 -2.52
CA THR A 2 -11.43 22.58 -1.61
C THR A 2 -10.47 21.74 -2.45
N SER A 3 -9.22 21.64 -2.02
CA SER A 3 -8.20 20.81 -2.66
C SER A 3 -8.62 19.35 -2.59
N LEU A 4 -8.48 18.59 -3.69
CA LEU A 4 -8.78 17.17 -3.74
C LEU A 4 -7.83 16.40 -2.79
N LYS A 5 -8.40 15.64 -1.86
CA LYS A 5 -7.66 14.83 -0.91
C LYS A 5 -7.58 13.39 -1.41
N ALA A 6 -6.39 12.88 -1.65
CA ALA A 6 -6.17 11.50 -2.07
C ALA A 6 -5.26 10.75 -1.10
N VAL A 7 -5.63 9.51 -0.84
CA VAL A 7 -4.80 8.55 -0.10
C VAL A 7 -4.39 7.44 -1.05
N ALA A 8 -3.09 7.11 -1.11
CA ALA A 8 -2.57 5.98 -1.87
C ALA A 8 -2.04 4.90 -0.92
N LEU A 9 -2.51 3.66 -1.10
CA LEU A 9 -2.14 2.49 -0.31
C LEU A 9 -1.25 1.56 -1.13
N GLY A 10 -0.14 1.10 -0.56
CA GLY A 10 0.75 0.16 -1.24
C GLY A 10 2.15 0.13 -0.68
N GLY A 11 3.09 -0.28 -1.53
CA GLY A 11 4.54 -0.33 -1.25
C GLY A 11 5.34 -0.40 -2.55
N GLY A 12 6.66 -0.30 -2.43
CA GLY A 12 7.60 -0.51 -3.51
C GLY A 12 7.43 0.40 -4.73
N HIS A 13 7.83 -0.14 -5.88
CA HIS A 13 7.83 0.58 -7.16
C HIS A 13 6.41 0.89 -7.68
N GLY A 14 5.43 0.03 -7.39
CA GLY A 14 4.06 0.25 -7.82
C GLY A 14 3.48 1.49 -7.19
N LEU A 15 3.54 1.59 -5.86
CA LEU A 15 3.10 2.78 -5.13
C LEU A 15 3.88 4.02 -5.57
N ALA A 16 5.21 3.91 -5.79
CA ALA A 16 6.02 5.05 -6.25
C ALA A 16 5.52 5.62 -7.59
N ALA A 17 5.15 4.76 -8.55
CA ALA A 17 4.57 5.19 -9.83
C ALA A 17 3.22 5.90 -9.64
N SER A 18 2.35 5.34 -8.79
CA SER A 18 1.06 5.94 -8.44
C SER A 18 1.21 7.30 -7.75
N LEU A 19 2.14 7.42 -6.78
CA LEU A 19 2.42 8.69 -6.08
C LEU A 19 2.96 9.76 -7.02
N SER A 20 3.88 9.40 -7.92
CA SER A 20 4.39 10.32 -8.94
C SER A 20 3.27 10.86 -9.84
N ALA A 21 2.27 10.02 -10.17
CA ALA A 21 1.10 10.43 -10.92
C ALA A 21 0.16 11.32 -10.09
N LEU A 22 -0.18 10.89 -8.86
CA LEU A 22 -1.13 11.58 -7.98
C LEU A 22 -0.64 12.96 -7.53
N ARG A 23 0.68 13.15 -7.41
CA ARG A 23 1.30 14.44 -7.05
C ARG A 23 0.85 15.60 -7.96
N GLY A 24 0.57 15.32 -9.24
CA GLY A 24 0.08 16.31 -10.19
C GLY A 24 -1.45 16.47 -10.21
N VAL A 25 -2.19 15.61 -9.53
CA VAL A 25 -3.66 15.51 -9.61
C VAL A 25 -4.33 15.89 -8.28
N ALA A 26 -3.78 15.44 -7.17
CA ALA A 26 -4.29 15.71 -5.82
C ALA A 26 -3.58 16.93 -5.23
N GLY A 27 -4.33 17.79 -4.56
CA GLY A 27 -3.75 18.94 -3.86
C GLY A 27 -3.41 18.64 -2.39
N ASP A 28 -3.95 17.54 -1.84
CA ASP A 28 -3.58 16.99 -0.53
C ASP A 28 -3.40 15.47 -0.72
N LEU A 29 -2.16 15.00 -0.69
CA LEU A 29 -1.80 13.62 -0.98
C LEU A 29 -1.14 12.96 0.23
N THR A 30 -1.68 11.81 0.66
CA THR A 30 -1.08 10.98 1.70
C THR A 30 -0.79 9.58 1.16
N ALA A 31 0.44 9.13 1.30
CA ALA A 31 0.83 7.74 1.07
C ALA A 31 0.74 6.97 2.39
N ILE A 32 0.01 5.86 2.43
CA ILE A 32 0.02 4.90 3.54
C ILE A 32 0.76 3.66 3.04
N VAL A 33 1.90 3.38 3.66
CA VAL A 33 2.90 2.47 3.12
C VAL A 33 3.00 1.21 3.97
N THR A 34 3.12 0.06 3.32
CA THR A 34 3.38 -1.22 3.99
C THR A 34 4.70 -1.21 4.75
N VAL A 35 4.75 -1.91 5.89
CA VAL A 35 5.90 -2.01 6.79
C VAL A 35 6.27 -3.47 7.09
N ALA A 36 6.21 -4.30 6.04
CA ALA A 36 6.49 -5.73 6.11
C ALA A 36 7.80 -6.14 5.39
N ASP A 37 8.56 -5.17 4.82
CA ASP A 37 9.83 -5.44 4.12
C ASP A 37 10.88 -6.01 5.09
N ASP A 38 11.38 -7.21 4.80
CA ASP A 38 12.39 -7.92 5.59
C ASP A 38 13.69 -8.15 4.80
N GLY A 39 13.75 -7.65 3.55
CA GLY A 39 14.87 -7.82 2.64
C GLY A 39 15.92 -6.72 2.71
N GLY A 40 17.08 -7.01 2.15
CA GLY A 40 18.17 -6.07 1.87
C GLY A 40 18.53 -5.10 3.01
N SER A 41 18.57 -3.80 2.69
CA SER A 41 18.89 -2.72 3.67
C SER A 41 17.82 -2.58 4.75
N SER A 42 16.54 -2.68 4.40
CA SER A 42 15.42 -2.55 5.34
C SER A 42 15.43 -3.67 6.37
N GLY A 43 15.57 -4.91 5.93
CA GLY A 43 15.61 -6.07 6.81
C GLY A 43 16.79 -6.04 7.78
N ARG A 44 17.98 -5.58 7.33
CA ARG A 44 19.13 -5.39 8.23
C ARG A 44 18.83 -4.36 9.31
N LEU A 45 18.37 -3.16 8.94
CA LEU A 45 18.07 -2.08 9.88
C LEU A 45 16.95 -2.47 10.85
N ARG A 46 15.92 -3.16 10.36
CA ARG A 46 14.84 -3.70 11.18
C ARG A 46 15.37 -4.67 12.25
N ARG A 47 16.28 -5.58 11.90
CA ARG A 47 16.87 -6.55 12.83
C ARG A 47 17.81 -5.88 13.82
N ASP A 48 18.63 -4.94 13.36
CA ASP A 48 19.71 -4.34 14.18
C ASP A 48 19.16 -3.31 15.17
N PHE A 49 18.12 -2.57 14.79
CA PHE A 49 17.56 -1.46 15.58
C PHE A 49 16.14 -1.73 16.10
N GLY A 50 15.47 -2.80 15.72
CA GLY A 50 14.09 -3.10 16.12
C GLY A 50 13.05 -2.11 15.59
N VAL A 51 13.34 -1.42 14.48
CA VAL A 51 12.51 -0.37 13.90
C VAL A 51 11.62 -0.88 12.76
N LEU A 52 10.69 -0.05 12.29
CA LEU A 52 9.96 -0.31 11.04
C LEU A 52 10.94 -0.41 9.86
N PRO A 53 10.63 -1.23 8.84
CA PRO A 53 11.45 -1.28 7.64
C PRO A 53 11.32 0.03 6.84
N PRO A 54 12.43 0.79 6.62
CA PRO A 54 12.35 2.11 6.01
C PRO A 54 12.28 2.11 4.47
N GLY A 55 12.46 0.96 3.81
CA GLY A 55 12.67 0.89 2.37
C GLY A 55 11.54 1.45 1.53
N ASP A 56 10.32 0.95 1.73
CA ASP A 56 9.13 1.40 0.99
C ASP A 56 8.73 2.82 1.37
N LEU A 57 8.88 3.20 2.65
CA LEU A 57 8.66 4.56 3.13
C LEU A 57 9.61 5.55 2.44
N ARG A 58 10.91 5.20 2.32
CA ARG A 58 11.89 5.98 1.57
C ARG A 58 11.51 6.09 0.09
N MET A 59 11.04 4.99 -0.53
CA MET A 59 10.63 5.03 -1.94
C MET A 59 9.44 5.95 -2.16
N ALA A 60 8.46 5.92 -1.25
CA ALA A 60 7.32 6.83 -1.29
C ALA A 60 7.75 8.30 -1.13
N LEU A 61 8.63 8.61 -0.16
CA LEU A 61 9.20 9.94 0.00
C LEU A 61 9.94 10.43 -1.27
N ALA A 62 10.76 9.56 -1.87
CA ALA A 62 11.48 9.88 -3.11
C ALA A 62 10.54 10.14 -4.29
N ALA A 63 9.43 9.40 -4.41
CA ALA A 63 8.42 9.59 -5.45
C ALA A 63 7.63 10.89 -5.30
N LEU A 64 7.54 11.41 -4.09
CA LEU A 64 6.87 12.66 -3.76
C LEU A 64 7.78 13.90 -3.86
N CYS A 65 9.07 13.75 -4.12
CA CYS A 65 9.97 14.87 -4.40
C CYS A 65 9.52 15.66 -5.64
N GLY A 66 9.78 16.97 -5.65
CA GLY A 66 9.52 17.85 -6.79
C GLY A 66 10.37 17.51 -8.02
N ASP A 67 9.98 18.05 -9.19
CA ASP A 67 10.71 17.91 -10.45
C ASP A 67 11.77 19.03 -10.64
N ASP A 68 11.88 19.93 -9.66
CA ASP A 68 12.89 20.98 -9.60
C ASP A 68 14.29 20.38 -9.28
N GLU A 69 15.31 21.22 -9.32
CA GLU A 69 16.67 20.81 -9.05
C GLU A 69 16.85 20.22 -7.65
N TRP A 70 16.18 20.81 -6.64
CA TRP A 70 16.21 20.34 -5.26
C TRP A 70 15.59 18.94 -5.15
N GLY A 71 14.35 18.79 -5.60
CA GLY A 71 13.63 17.51 -5.52
C GLY A 71 14.31 16.41 -6.31
N THR A 72 14.79 16.70 -7.52
CA THR A 72 15.52 15.74 -8.35
C THR A 72 16.84 15.31 -7.70
N THR A 73 17.58 16.23 -7.09
CA THR A 73 18.84 15.93 -6.41
C THR A 73 18.59 15.07 -5.17
N TRP A 74 17.67 15.51 -4.31
CA TRP A 74 17.42 14.81 -3.07
C TRP A 74 16.74 13.44 -3.26
N SER A 75 15.88 13.30 -4.27
CA SER A 75 15.34 11.98 -4.65
C SER A 75 16.47 11.00 -4.99
N LYS A 76 17.49 11.44 -5.74
CA LYS A 76 18.66 10.61 -6.05
C LYS A 76 19.52 10.32 -4.82
N VAL A 77 19.73 11.33 -3.95
CA VAL A 77 20.53 11.18 -2.72
C VAL A 77 19.90 10.13 -1.79
N VAL A 78 18.60 10.24 -1.49
CA VAL A 78 17.95 9.29 -0.57
C VAL A 78 17.87 7.87 -1.16
N GLN A 79 17.87 7.75 -2.47
CA GLN A 79 17.87 6.46 -3.17
C GLN A 79 19.29 5.92 -3.41
N HIS A 80 20.35 6.74 -3.17
CA HIS A 80 21.72 6.29 -3.35
C HIS A 80 22.02 5.10 -2.45
N ARG A 81 22.51 4.02 -3.06
CA ARG A 81 22.92 2.79 -2.38
C ARG A 81 24.42 2.70 -2.37
N PHE A 82 24.99 2.54 -1.19
CA PHE A 82 26.44 2.34 -1.05
C PHE A 82 26.85 1.02 -1.68
N GLY A 83 27.88 1.07 -2.51
CA GLY A 83 28.53 -0.09 -3.07
C GLY A 83 29.64 -0.62 -2.17
N GLY A 84 30.26 -1.74 -2.61
CA GLY A 84 31.45 -2.31 -1.96
C GLY A 84 31.11 -3.32 -0.84
N ASP A 85 32.15 -4.07 -0.46
CA ASP A 85 32.11 -5.11 0.57
C ASP A 85 32.55 -4.50 1.91
N CYS A 86 31.69 -3.66 2.50
CA CYS A 86 31.89 -3.00 3.77
C CYS A 86 30.59 -2.95 4.57
N GLU A 87 30.63 -2.56 5.84
CA GLU A 87 29.45 -2.52 6.72
C GLU A 87 28.29 -1.68 6.16
N LEU A 88 28.60 -0.56 5.50
CA LEU A 88 27.59 0.27 4.84
C LEU A 88 27.16 -0.26 3.46
N GLY A 89 27.89 -1.24 2.90
CA GLY A 89 27.57 -1.80 1.60
C GLY A 89 26.15 -2.30 1.50
N GLY A 90 25.43 -1.90 0.45
CA GLY A 90 24.03 -2.23 0.23
C GLY A 90 23.01 -1.40 1.04
N HIS A 91 23.44 -0.56 2.00
CA HIS A 91 22.52 0.40 2.63
C HIS A 91 22.21 1.59 1.72
N THR A 92 21.01 2.13 1.84
CA THR A 92 20.63 3.37 1.15
C THR A 92 20.70 4.55 2.11
N VAL A 93 21.13 5.71 1.62
CA VAL A 93 21.25 6.95 2.42
C VAL A 93 19.94 7.27 3.10
N GLY A 94 18.82 7.20 2.36
CA GLY A 94 17.51 7.54 2.91
C GLY A 94 17.02 6.57 4.01
N ASN A 95 17.37 5.28 3.92
CA ASN A 95 17.05 4.35 5.00
C ASN A 95 17.79 4.72 6.29
N LEU A 96 19.07 5.06 6.18
CA LEU A 96 19.88 5.48 7.33
C LEU A 96 19.36 6.81 7.91
N LEU A 97 18.99 7.76 7.05
CA LEU A 97 18.43 9.05 7.46
C LEU A 97 17.12 8.89 8.24
N ILE A 98 16.21 8.04 7.72
CA ILE A 98 14.92 7.77 8.37
C ILE A 98 15.15 7.15 9.75
N VAL A 99 16.00 6.10 9.85
CA VAL A 99 16.28 5.42 11.11
C VAL A 99 16.95 6.37 12.11
N ALA A 100 17.88 7.21 11.69
CA ALA A 100 18.52 8.20 12.54
C ALA A 100 17.52 9.22 13.12
N LEU A 101 16.54 9.66 12.33
CA LEU A 101 15.49 10.56 12.83
C LEU A 101 14.51 9.85 13.78
N TRP A 102 14.21 8.58 13.55
CA TRP A 102 13.41 7.79 14.46
C TRP A 102 14.09 7.59 15.83
N ASP A 103 15.39 7.28 15.81
CA ASP A 103 16.19 7.13 17.02
C ASP A 103 16.27 8.46 17.81
N LEU A 104 16.50 9.57 17.10
CA LEU A 104 16.62 10.90 17.71
C LEU A 104 15.30 11.41 18.29
N LEU A 105 14.17 11.18 17.61
CA LEU A 105 12.87 11.78 17.95
C LEU A 105 11.98 10.86 18.78
N GLY A 106 12.22 9.55 18.74
CA GLY A 106 11.36 8.54 19.39
C GLY A 106 9.95 8.44 18.79
N ASP A 107 9.72 9.05 17.63
CA ASP A 107 8.41 9.09 16.96
C ASP A 107 8.60 8.84 15.46
N THR A 108 7.97 7.77 14.98
CA THR A 108 8.07 7.31 13.58
C THR A 108 7.45 8.29 12.60
N VAL A 109 6.28 8.82 12.93
CA VAL A 109 5.54 9.75 12.06
C VAL A 109 6.26 11.10 11.99
N ALA A 110 6.68 11.63 13.15
CA ALA A 110 7.44 12.86 13.20
C ALA A 110 8.77 12.75 12.41
N GLY A 111 9.47 11.60 12.51
CA GLY A 111 10.68 11.36 11.73
C GLY A 111 10.44 11.42 10.23
N LEU A 112 9.38 10.77 9.74
CA LEU A 112 8.99 10.82 8.32
C LEU A 112 8.57 12.22 7.88
N ASP A 113 7.82 12.95 8.72
CA ASP A 113 7.44 14.34 8.44
C ASP A 113 8.67 15.25 8.30
N TRP A 114 9.72 15.04 9.12
CA TRP A 114 10.98 15.77 8.98
C TRP A 114 11.74 15.44 7.71
N VAL A 115 11.77 14.15 7.32
CA VAL A 115 12.35 13.77 6.02
C VAL A 115 11.56 14.41 4.88
N GLY A 116 10.23 14.36 4.92
CA GLY A 116 9.37 14.99 3.92
C GLY A 116 9.64 16.49 3.77
N ARG A 117 9.79 17.21 4.89
CA ARG A 117 10.17 18.66 4.88
C ARG A 117 11.53 18.89 4.27
N LEU A 118 12.54 18.07 4.62
CA LEU A 118 13.87 18.17 4.04
C LEU A 118 13.84 17.97 2.53
N LEU A 119 13.07 17.01 2.05
CA LEU A 119 12.97 16.68 0.64
C LEU A 119 12.05 17.64 -0.15
N GLY A 120 11.24 18.44 0.53
CA GLY A 120 10.22 19.28 -0.10
C GLY A 120 9.14 18.46 -0.79
N THR A 121 8.68 17.36 -0.15
CA THR A 121 7.71 16.44 -0.77
C THR A 121 6.35 17.10 -0.99
N GLY A 122 5.73 16.81 -2.15
CA GLY A 122 4.37 17.22 -2.50
C GLY A 122 3.26 16.37 -1.87
N GLY A 123 3.54 15.70 -0.74
CA GLY A 123 2.59 14.86 -0.02
C GLY A 123 3.21 14.31 1.26
N ARG A 124 2.38 13.64 2.07
CA ARG A 124 2.77 13.06 3.35
C ARG A 124 2.95 11.55 3.22
N VAL A 125 3.90 10.97 3.96
CA VAL A 125 4.14 9.52 4.00
C VAL A 125 3.93 9.00 5.41
N LEU A 126 3.08 8.00 5.56
CA LEU A 126 2.71 7.37 6.83
C LEU A 126 2.90 5.86 6.73
N PRO A 127 3.37 5.19 7.78
CA PRO A 127 3.34 3.74 7.84
C PRO A 127 1.90 3.24 8.11
N MET A 128 1.53 2.09 7.57
CA MET A 128 0.21 1.50 7.78
C MET A 128 -0.01 1.00 9.21
N ALA A 129 1.05 0.59 9.88
CA ALA A 129 1.04 0.08 11.25
C ALA A 129 2.17 0.68 12.07
N ALA A 130 1.97 0.75 13.40
CA ALA A 130 2.93 1.33 14.35
C ALA A 130 4.04 0.34 14.76
N VAL A 131 3.96 -0.90 14.30
CA VAL A 131 4.93 -1.98 14.59
C VAL A 131 5.38 -2.65 13.30
N PRO A 132 6.60 -3.22 13.26
CA PRO A 132 7.05 -4.03 12.13
C PRO A 132 6.14 -5.24 11.94
N LEU A 133 5.87 -5.59 10.69
CA LEU A 133 5.00 -6.71 10.35
C LEU A 133 5.79 -7.79 9.61
N ASP A 134 5.41 -9.05 9.82
CA ASP A 134 5.77 -10.15 8.94
C ASP A 134 4.52 -10.61 8.20
N ILE A 135 4.68 -10.93 6.93
CA ILE A 135 3.67 -11.59 6.13
C ILE A 135 3.86 -13.10 6.31
N VAL A 136 2.76 -13.78 6.59
CA VAL A 136 2.72 -15.24 6.66
C VAL A 136 1.75 -15.72 5.58
N ALA A 137 2.26 -16.42 4.58
CA ALA A 137 1.50 -16.94 3.45
C ALA A 137 1.22 -18.43 3.58
N GLU A 138 0.01 -18.85 3.24
CA GLU A 138 -0.29 -20.24 2.88
C GLU A 138 -0.04 -20.41 1.38
N VAL A 139 0.86 -21.33 1.04
CA VAL A 139 1.31 -21.55 -0.34
C VAL A 139 1.05 -22.99 -0.73
N VAL A 140 0.41 -23.22 -1.86
CA VAL A 140 0.17 -24.52 -2.45
C VAL A 140 1.29 -24.84 -3.44
N GLY A 141 1.86 -26.05 -3.36
CA GLY A 141 2.89 -26.51 -4.31
C GLY A 141 4.28 -25.89 -4.09
N ALA A 142 4.55 -25.33 -2.91
CA ALA A 142 5.89 -24.85 -2.56
C ALA A 142 6.92 -25.98 -2.44
N ASP A 143 6.47 -27.19 -2.10
CA ASP A 143 7.29 -28.39 -2.05
C ASP A 143 7.10 -29.18 -3.34
N PRO A 144 8.16 -29.32 -4.18
CA PRO A 144 8.07 -30.08 -5.44
C PRO A 144 7.65 -31.53 -5.27
N ASP A 145 7.92 -32.13 -4.11
CA ASP A 145 7.55 -33.50 -3.82
C ASP A 145 6.06 -33.63 -3.38
N LYS A 146 5.42 -32.50 -3.12
CA LYS A 146 4.01 -32.39 -2.69
C LYS A 146 3.30 -31.28 -3.44
N PRO A 147 2.99 -31.42 -4.72
CA PRO A 147 2.44 -30.34 -5.55
C PRO A 147 1.08 -29.81 -5.08
N ASP A 148 0.29 -30.63 -4.37
CA ASP A 148 -0.98 -30.22 -3.76
C ASP A 148 -0.86 -29.91 -2.26
N GLY A 149 0.35 -29.97 -1.71
CA GLY A 149 0.64 -29.71 -0.31
C GLY A 149 0.57 -28.22 0.00
N VAL A 150 0.03 -27.88 1.19
CA VAL A 150 0.03 -26.51 1.71
C VAL A 150 1.23 -26.33 2.63
N SER A 151 2.02 -25.29 2.36
CA SER A 151 3.16 -24.89 3.19
C SER A 151 2.91 -23.49 3.75
N THR A 152 3.40 -23.25 4.97
CA THR A 152 3.38 -21.90 5.56
C THR A 152 4.74 -21.25 5.33
N ILE A 153 4.76 -20.10 4.67
CA ILE A 153 5.96 -19.31 4.36
C ILE A 153 5.85 -17.99 5.12
N ARG A 154 6.96 -17.56 5.76
CA ARG A 154 7.01 -16.32 6.53
C ARG A 154 8.11 -15.41 5.96
N GLY A 155 7.77 -14.14 5.78
CA GLY A 155 8.65 -13.11 5.25
C GLY A 155 8.21 -12.64 3.87
N GLN A 156 8.38 -11.35 3.60
CA GLN A 156 8.00 -10.75 2.32
C GLN A 156 8.87 -11.27 1.18
N GLU A 157 10.19 -11.34 1.39
CA GLU A 157 11.15 -11.78 0.39
C GLU A 157 10.93 -13.27 0.04
N GLU A 158 10.70 -14.12 1.05
CA GLU A 158 10.42 -15.53 0.85
C GLU A 158 9.07 -15.76 0.16
N CYS A 159 8.03 -15.00 0.52
CA CYS A 159 6.73 -15.08 -0.15
C CYS A 159 6.81 -14.66 -1.63
N ALA A 160 7.61 -13.63 -1.95
CA ALA A 160 7.77 -13.12 -3.30
C ALA A 160 8.63 -14.04 -4.21
N THR A 161 9.36 -14.99 -3.64
CA THR A 161 10.27 -15.90 -4.37
C THR A 161 9.85 -17.36 -4.33
N THR A 162 8.76 -17.68 -3.65
CA THR A 162 8.29 -19.07 -3.52
C THR A 162 7.86 -19.64 -4.87
N PRO A 163 8.19 -20.91 -5.19
CA PRO A 163 7.75 -21.55 -6.42
C PRO A 163 6.27 -21.94 -6.43
N GLY A 164 5.60 -21.90 -5.29
CA GLY A 164 4.20 -22.28 -5.17
C GLY A 164 3.23 -21.12 -5.43
N GLN A 165 1.94 -21.41 -5.35
CA GLN A 165 0.87 -20.42 -5.49
C GLN A 165 0.41 -19.93 -4.13
N VAL A 166 0.50 -18.63 -3.87
CA VAL A 166 -0.02 -18.01 -2.64
C VAL A 166 -1.56 -18.11 -2.63
N ARG A 167 -2.11 -18.74 -1.62
CA ARG A 167 -3.55 -18.92 -1.41
C ARG A 167 -4.16 -17.85 -0.53
N SER A 168 -3.48 -17.57 0.58
CA SER A 168 -3.91 -16.56 1.57
C SER A 168 -2.71 -15.99 2.29
N ILE A 169 -2.89 -14.82 2.88
CA ILE A 169 -1.90 -14.20 3.75
C ILE A 169 -2.52 -13.79 5.08
N THR A 170 -1.69 -13.77 6.11
CA THR A 170 -1.97 -13.17 7.42
C THR A 170 -0.79 -12.31 7.86
N LEU A 171 -1.01 -11.46 8.85
CA LEU A 171 0.04 -10.62 9.43
C LEU A 171 0.50 -11.18 10.78
N LEU A 172 1.76 -10.95 11.11
CA LEU A 172 2.31 -11.20 12.43
C LEU A 172 2.97 -9.91 12.94
N PRO A 173 2.49 -9.33 14.07
CA PRO A 173 1.39 -9.79 14.91
C PRO A 173 0.03 -9.77 14.19
N ALA A 174 -0.93 -10.59 14.66
CA ALA A 174 -2.22 -10.78 13.99
C ALA A 174 -3.12 -9.54 14.01
N ASP A 175 -3.06 -8.76 15.10
CA ASP A 175 -3.84 -7.54 15.29
C ASP A 175 -2.89 -6.33 15.48
N PRO A 176 -2.14 -5.92 14.45
CA PRO A 176 -1.18 -4.84 14.59
C PRO A 176 -1.92 -3.50 14.73
N PRO A 177 -1.47 -2.60 15.64
CA PRO A 177 -2.07 -1.28 15.77
C PRO A 177 -1.79 -0.44 14.52
N ALA A 178 -2.84 0.14 13.93
CA ALA A 178 -2.67 1.09 12.85
C ALA A 178 -2.04 2.40 13.35
N VAL A 179 -1.37 3.13 12.47
CA VAL A 179 -0.97 4.51 12.76
C VAL A 179 -2.22 5.40 12.74
N PRO A 180 -2.54 6.12 13.83
CA PRO A 180 -3.77 6.92 13.94
C PRO A 180 -3.90 7.98 12.84
N GLU A 181 -2.77 8.55 12.39
CA GLU A 181 -2.72 9.50 11.28
C GLU A 181 -3.15 8.85 9.95
N ALA A 182 -2.79 7.58 9.72
CA ALA A 182 -3.19 6.83 8.53
C ALA A 182 -4.70 6.57 8.53
N VAL A 183 -5.26 6.17 9.67
CA VAL A 183 -6.71 5.99 9.84
C VAL A 183 -7.46 7.30 9.56
N ARG A 184 -7.00 8.42 10.13
CA ARG A 184 -7.60 9.75 9.88
C ARG A 184 -7.52 10.14 8.42
N ALA A 185 -6.36 9.92 7.77
CA ALA A 185 -6.20 10.26 6.36
C ALA A 185 -7.21 9.51 5.48
N VAL A 186 -7.48 8.22 5.74
CA VAL A 186 -8.49 7.43 5.02
C VAL A 186 -9.89 7.99 5.23
N LEU A 187 -10.24 8.36 6.46
CA LEU A 187 -11.58 8.89 6.79
C LEU A 187 -11.84 10.27 6.18
N ASP A 188 -10.80 11.09 6.04
CA ASP A 188 -10.87 12.47 5.53
C ASP A 188 -10.66 12.57 4.01
N ALA A 189 -10.36 11.48 3.33
CA ALA A 189 -10.06 11.45 1.90
C ALA A 189 -11.31 11.64 1.03
N ASP A 190 -11.12 12.20 -0.17
CA ASP A 190 -12.09 12.15 -1.27
C ASP A 190 -11.91 10.87 -2.10
N TRP A 191 -10.66 10.40 -2.22
CA TRP A 191 -10.29 9.19 -2.93
C TRP A 191 -9.26 8.36 -2.17
N VAL A 192 -9.47 7.05 -2.18
CA VAL A 192 -8.49 6.04 -1.74
C VAL A 192 -8.08 5.20 -2.95
N VAL A 193 -6.78 5.19 -3.25
CA VAL A 193 -6.20 4.45 -4.38
C VAL A 193 -5.43 3.26 -3.85
N PHE A 194 -5.83 2.05 -4.27
CA PHE A 194 -5.14 0.80 -3.96
C PHE A 194 -4.19 0.43 -5.09
N GLY A 195 -2.92 0.26 -4.78
CA GLY A 195 -1.91 -0.13 -5.74
C GLY A 195 -1.56 0.94 -6.79
N PRO A 196 -0.97 0.53 -7.92
CA PRO A 196 -0.51 -0.82 -8.24
C PRO A 196 0.60 -1.29 -7.31
N GLY A 197 0.97 -2.57 -7.42
CA GLY A 197 2.07 -3.14 -6.65
C GLY A 197 1.87 -4.61 -6.35
N SER A 198 2.82 -5.17 -5.62
CA SER A 198 2.76 -6.54 -5.16
C SER A 198 1.46 -6.83 -4.41
N TRP A 199 0.72 -7.84 -4.91
CA TRP A 199 -0.66 -8.05 -4.49
C TRP A 199 -0.75 -8.50 -3.04
N PHE A 200 0.01 -9.55 -2.72
CA PHE A 200 0.00 -10.15 -1.39
C PHE A 200 0.91 -9.42 -0.40
N THR A 201 1.97 -8.77 -0.88
CA THR A 201 2.96 -8.18 0.03
C THR A 201 2.85 -6.65 0.17
N SER A 202 2.11 -5.96 -0.74
CA SER A 202 1.99 -4.51 -0.68
C SER A 202 0.55 -3.99 -0.69
N VAL A 203 -0.41 -4.65 -1.34
CA VAL A 203 -1.80 -4.17 -1.45
C VAL A 203 -2.69 -4.75 -0.36
N LEU A 204 -2.81 -6.08 -0.31
CA LEU A 204 -3.67 -6.79 0.64
C LEU A 204 -3.33 -6.55 2.12
N PRO A 205 -2.06 -6.37 2.53
CA PRO A 205 -1.73 -6.16 3.94
C PRO A 205 -2.46 -4.99 4.59
N HIS A 206 -2.79 -3.92 3.83
CA HIS A 206 -3.55 -2.78 4.37
C HIS A 206 -4.96 -3.18 4.86
N LEU A 207 -5.55 -4.20 4.26
CA LEU A 207 -6.87 -4.73 4.61
C LEU A 207 -6.83 -5.71 5.81
N LEU A 208 -5.61 -6.08 6.24
CA LEU A 208 -5.39 -6.97 7.38
C LEU A 208 -4.98 -6.23 8.65
N VAL A 209 -4.80 -4.90 8.61
CA VAL A 209 -4.64 -4.04 9.79
C VAL A 209 -6.03 -3.63 10.27
N PRO A 210 -6.52 -4.08 11.44
CA PRO A 210 -7.94 -4.01 11.80
C PRO A 210 -8.55 -2.60 11.77
N GLU A 211 -7.87 -1.62 12.37
CA GLU A 211 -8.38 -0.24 12.42
C GLU A 211 -8.36 0.43 11.04
N LEU A 212 -7.35 0.12 10.22
CA LEU A 212 -7.25 0.63 8.85
C LEU A 212 -8.32 -0.01 7.96
N ALA A 213 -8.54 -1.33 8.09
CA ALA A 213 -9.62 -2.04 7.40
C ALA A 213 -10.99 -1.47 7.78
N ALA A 214 -11.23 -1.22 9.08
CA ALA A 214 -12.45 -0.59 9.56
C ALA A 214 -12.66 0.81 8.94
N ALA A 215 -11.61 1.64 8.90
CA ALA A 215 -11.66 2.95 8.25
C ALA A 215 -11.98 2.85 6.76
N LEU A 216 -11.37 1.90 6.05
CA LEU A 216 -11.63 1.63 4.63
C LEU A 216 -13.06 1.18 4.35
N HIS A 217 -13.73 0.53 5.31
CA HIS A 217 -15.12 0.14 5.18
C HIS A 217 -16.11 1.30 5.40
N VAL A 218 -15.81 2.21 6.34
CA VAL A 218 -16.76 3.27 6.73
C VAL A 218 -16.51 4.61 6.04
N THR A 219 -15.35 4.80 5.42
CA THR A 219 -15.04 6.05 4.71
C THR A 219 -16.04 6.33 3.59
N THR A 220 -16.37 7.60 3.41
CA THR A 220 -17.15 8.10 2.28
C THR A 220 -16.28 8.35 1.03
N ALA A 221 -14.97 8.19 1.15
CA ALA A 221 -14.04 8.30 0.03
C ALA A 221 -14.36 7.30 -1.07
N ARG A 222 -14.23 7.72 -2.32
CA ARG A 222 -14.32 6.81 -3.47
C ARG A 222 -13.06 5.96 -3.55
N ARG A 223 -13.20 4.71 -3.97
CA ARG A 223 -12.11 3.73 -4.00
C ARG A 223 -11.74 3.37 -5.42
N LEU A 224 -10.48 3.59 -5.76
CA LEU A 224 -9.89 3.21 -7.04
C LEU A 224 -8.91 2.07 -6.82
N LEU A 225 -9.09 0.97 -7.51
CA LEU A 225 -8.14 -0.14 -7.54
C LEU A 225 -7.39 -0.14 -8.87
N VAL A 226 -6.06 -0.13 -8.83
CA VAL A 226 -5.20 -0.16 -10.02
C VAL A 226 -4.57 -1.53 -10.14
N LEU A 227 -4.88 -2.23 -11.23
CA LEU A 227 -4.33 -3.56 -11.49
C LEU A 227 -2.88 -3.48 -12.00
N ASN A 228 -2.11 -4.51 -11.69
CA ASN A 228 -0.78 -4.69 -12.26
C ASN A 228 -0.87 -4.96 -13.75
N LEU A 229 0.18 -4.56 -14.49
CA LEU A 229 0.29 -4.74 -15.94
C LEU A 229 0.62 -6.18 -16.34
N ALA A 230 1.22 -6.94 -15.43
CA ALA A 230 1.57 -8.34 -15.60
C ALA A 230 1.53 -9.05 -14.26
N PRO A 231 1.36 -10.38 -14.24
CA PRO A 231 1.59 -11.19 -13.05
C PRO A 231 3.01 -10.96 -12.49
N GLN A 232 3.14 -11.00 -11.19
CA GLN A 232 4.43 -10.87 -10.51
C GLN A 232 5.02 -12.25 -10.27
N PRO A 233 6.26 -12.50 -10.74
CA PRO A 233 6.95 -13.76 -10.52
C PRO A 233 7.03 -14.12 -9.04
N GLY A 234 6.75 -15.38 -8.70
CA GLY A 234 6.77 -15.89 -7.34
C GLY A 234 5.54 -15.55 -6.50
N GLU A 235 4.70 -14.60 -6.90
CA GLU A 235 3.57 -14.13 -6.11
C GLU A 235 2.22 -14.35 -6.79
N THR A 236 2.09 -13.92 -8.04
CA THR A 236 0.85 -14.02 -8.81
C THR A 236 1.07 -14.72 -10.16
N ASP A 237 2.03 -15.62 -10.23
CA ASP A 237 2.28 -16.41 -11.44
C ASP A 237 1.01 -17.12 -11.92
N GLY A 238 0.71 -16.96 -13.20
CA GLY A 238 -0.50 -17.52 -13.80
C GLY A 238 -1.80 -16.80 -13.45
N PHE A 239 -1.77 -15.72 -12.70
CA PHE A 239 -2.98 -14.94 -12.44
C PHE A 239 -3.39 -14.17 -13.69
N SER A 240 -4.65 -14.33 -14.06
CA SER A 240 -5.34 -13.41 -14.97
C SER A 240 -5.73 -12.12 -14.22
N PRO A 241 -6.01 -11.00 -14.90
CA PRO A 241 -6.42 -9.77 -14.26
C PRO A 241 -7.62 -9.93 -13.31
N HIS A 242 -8.64 -10.71 -13.69
CA HIS A 242 -9.82 -10.97 -12.85
C HIS A 242 -9.49 -11.76 -11.58
N LYS A 243 -8.46 -12.63 -11.61
CA LYS A 243 -8.05 -13.41 -10.44
C LYS A 243 -7.59 -12.53 -9.28
N HIS A 244 -6.94 -11.41 -9.58
CA HIS A 244 -6.56 -10.43 -8.55
C HIS A 244 -7.79 -9.88 -7.82
N LEU A 245 -8.89 -9.61 -8.54
CA LEU A 245 -10.14 -9.12 -7.94
C LEU A 245 -10.85 -10.19 -7.11
N GLU A 246 -10.84 -11.44 -7.57
CA GLU A 246 -11.38 -12.57 -6.81
C GLU A 246 -10.64 -12.78 -5.48
N VAL A 247 -9.31 -12.69 -5.50
CA VAL A 247 -8.48 -12.79 -4.30
C VAL A 247 -8.78 -11.64 -3.34
N LEU A 248 -8.93 -10.40 -3.83
CA LEU A 248 -9.32 -9.26 -3.02
C LEU A 248 -10.69 -9.49 -2.37
N ALA A 249 -11.70 -9.91 -3.15
CA ALA A 249 -13.03 -10.20 -2.64
C ALA A 249 -13.03 -11.32 -1.58
N GLY A 250 -12.14 -12.29 -1.72
CA GLY A 250 -11.95 -13.36 -0.73
C GLY A 250 -11.34 -12.87 0.58
N HIS A 251 -10.38 -11.95 0.54
CA HIS A 251 -9.72 -11.39 1.73
C HIS A 251 -10.54 -10.28 2.41
N ALA A 252 -11.31 -9.52 1.64
CA ALA A 252 -12.12 -8.40 2.14
C ALA A 252 -13.53 -8.42 1.53
N PRO A 253 -14.39 -9.40 1.88
CA PRO A 253 -15.69 -9.62 1.23
C PRO A 253 -16.69 -8.46 1.43
N ALA A 254 -16.48 -7.60 2.43
CA ALA A 254 -17.29 -6.43 2.68
C ALA A 254 -16.75 -5.13 2.02
N LEU A 255 -15.56 -5.18 1.40
CA LEU A 255 -14.98 -4.03 0.73
C LEU A 255 -15.71 -3.79 -0.60
N THR A 256 -16.17 -2.57 -0.82
CA THR A 256 -16.65 -2.11 -2.11
C THR A 256 -15.60 -1.24 -2.79
N VAL A 257 -15.55 -1.25 -4.11
CA VAL A 257 -14.66 -0.44 -4.94
C VAL A 257 -15.50 0.31 -5.94
N ASP A 258 -15.22 1.59 -6.20
CA ASP A 258 -15.98 2.38 -7.18
C ASP A 258 -15.45 2.19 -8.60
N VAL A 259 -14.13 2.07 -8.73
CA VAL A 259 -13.44 1.97 -10.02
C VAL A 259 -12.33 0.94 -9.96
N VAL A 260 -12.27 0.06 -10.95
CA VAL A 260 -11.10 -0.76 -11.26
C VAL A 260 -10.45 -0.21 -12.52
N LEU A 261 -9.18 0.15 -12.44
CA LEU A 261 -8.36 0.58 -13.58
C LEU A 261 -7.48 -0.58 -14.05
N ALA A 262 -7.59 -0.93 -15.31
CA ALA A 262 -6.74 -1.93 -15.97
C ALA A 262 -6.14 -1.35 -17.27
N ASP A 263 -4.95 -1.81 -17.64
CA ASP A 263 -4.33 -1.45 -18.91
C ASP A 263 -5.09 -2.11 -20.09
N ILE A 264 -5.23 -1.39 -21.18
CA ILE A 264 -5.89 -1.90 -22.40
C ILE A 264 -5.22 -3.16 -22.96
N ARG A 265 -3.93 -3.38 -22.67
CA ARG A 265 -3.17 -4.57 -23.12
C ARG A 265 -3.46 -5.80 -22.25
N ALA A 266 -4.09 -5.63 -21.09
CA ALA A 266 -4.48 -6.74 -20.21
C ALA A 266 -5.72 -7.50 -20.70
N SER A 267 -6.36 -7.02 -21.76
CA SER A 267 -7.63 -7.56 -22.27
C SER A 267 -7.49 -8.26 -23.60
N ASP A 268 -7.10 -9.52 -23.60
CA ASP A 268 -7.58 -10.43 -24.65
C ASP A 268 -9.11 -10.59 -24.50
N ALA A 269 -9.84 -10.72 -25.62
CA ALA A 269 -11.31 -10.67 -25.63
C ALA A 269 -12.01 -11.67 -24.68
N GLY A 270 -11.34 -12.76 -24.28
CA GLY A 270 -11.83 -13.71 -23.27
C GLY A 270 -11.68 -13.22 -21.84
N ASN A 271 -10.64 -12.44 -21.54
CA ASN A 271 -10.36 -11.92 -20.20
C ASN A 271 -11.22 -10.72 -19.84
N LEU A 272 -11.68 -9.92 -20.79
CA LEU A 272 -12.43 -8.69 -20.52
C LEU A 272 -13.78 -8.98 -19.84
N ALA A 273 -14.54 -9.94 -20.35
CA ALA A 273 -15.85 -10.29 -19.78
C ALA A 273 -15.74 -10.84 -18.35
N ASP A 274 -14.69 -11.60 -18.06
CA ASP A 274 -14.46 -12.12 -16.71
C ASP A 274 -13.93 -11.04 -15.77
N LEU A 275 -13.15 -10.09 -16.28
CA LEU A 275 -12.71 -8.92 -15.53
C LEU A 275 -13.88 -7.98 -15.20
N GLU A 276 -14.80 -7.75 -16.15
CA GLU A 276 -16.03 -6.97 -15.91
C GLU A 276 -16.90 -7.62 -14.83
N LYS A 277 -17.09 -8.95 -14.89
CA LYS A 277 -17.84 -9.69 -13.85
C LYS A 277 -17.16 -9.58 -12.47
N ALA A 278 -15.84 -9.77 -12.41
CA ALA A 278 -15.10 -9.68 -11.15
C ALA A 278 -15.14 -8.26 -10.57
N ALA A 279 -15.04 -7.21 -11.40
CA ALA A 279 -15.21 -5.83 -10.98
C ALA A 279 -16.63 -5.57 -10.44
N ALA A 280 -17.65 -6.10 -11.12
CA ALA A 280 -19.04 -5.97 -10.68
C ALA A 280 -19.32 -6.63 -9.32
N VAL A 281 -18.63 -7.72 -8.97
CA VAL A 281 -18.71 -8.35 -7.64
C VAL A 281 -18.26 -7.38 -6.53
N LEU A 282 -17.26 -6.54 -6.81
CA LEU A 282 -16.78 -5.50 -5.89
C LEU A 282 -17.64 -4.22 -5.94
N GLY A 283 -18.68 -4.16 -6.79
CA GLY A 283 -19.48 -2.97 -7.03
C GLY A 283 -18.81 -1.96 -7.95
N ALA A 284 -17.69 -2.30 -8.57
CA ALA A 284 -16.87 -1.39 -9.35
C ALA A 284 -17.26 -1.32 -10.82
N ARG A 285 -17.11 -0.14 -11.42
CA ARG A 285 -17.02 -0.01 -12.88
C ARG A 285 -15.58 -0.29 -13.33
N LEU A 286 -15.42 -0.96 -14.44
CA LEU A 286 -14.12 -1.17 -15.08
C LEU A 286 -13.77 0.03 -15.98
N VAL A 287 -12.54 0.51 -15.85
CA VAL A 287 -11.93 1.51 -16.75
C VAL A 287 -10.72 0.88 -17.41
N MET A 288 -10.72 0.86 -18.73
CA MET A 288 -9.59 0.42 -19.54
C MET A 288 -8.87 1.65 -20.10
N ALA A 289 -7.58 1.79 -19.82
CA ALA A 289 -6.78 2.90 -20.31
C ALA A 289 -5.36 2.43 -20.69
N ASP A 290 -4.69 3.16 -21.58
CA ASP A 290 -3.27 2.95 -21.85
C ASP A 290 -2.46 3.61 -20.73
N VAL A 291 -1.92 2.81 -19.82
CA VAL A 291 -1.20 3.30 -18.61
C VAL A 291 0.19 2.68 -18.48
N ALA A 292 0.62 1.86 -19.45
CA ALA A 292 1.91 1.20 -19.40
C ALA A 292 3.01 2.04 -20.05
N ALA A 293 4.24 1.90 -19.52
CA ALA A 293 5.44 2.52 -20.09
C ALA A 293 5.70 2.00 -21.51
N ALA A 294 6.19 2.91 -22.37
CA ALA A 294 6.45 2.59 -23.79
C ALA A 294 7.73 1.74 -23.99
N ASP A 295 8.53 1.52 -22.94
CA ASP A 295 9.79 0.77 -22.99
C ASP A 295 9.63 -0.76 -23.02
N GLY A 296 8.38 -1.25 -23.05
CA GLY A 296 8.06 -2.68 -23.06
C GLY A 296 8.20 -3.37 -21.71
N THR A 297 8.55 -2.64 -20.64
CA THR A 297 8.56 -3.18 -19.28
C THR A 297 7.14 -3.19 -18.68
N PRO A 298 6.84 -4.10 -17.74
CA PRO A 298 5.53 -4.14 -17.07
C PRO A 298 5.44 -3.05 -15.97
N ARG A 299 5.79 -1.81 -16.31
CA ARG A 299 5.74 -0.65 -15.41
C ARG A 299 4.72 0.35 -15.90
N HIS A 300 3.99 0.95 -14.97
CA HIS A 300 3.09 2.05 -15.27
C HIS A 300 3.89 3.32 -15.63
N ASP A 301 3.40 4.05 -16.61
CA ASP A 301 3.88 5.39 -16.94
C ASP A 301 3.17 6.41 -16.02
N PRO A 302 3.91 7.15 -15.15
CA PRO A 302 3.29 8.08 -14.22
C PRO A 302 2.51 9.21 -14.92
N ARG A 303 2.89 9.62 -16.13
CA ARG A 303 2.18 10.65 -16.88
C ARG A 303 0.83 10.13 -17.39
N LEU A 304 0.80 8.91 -17.97
CA LEU A 304 -0.44 8.29 -18.45
C LEU A 304 -1.37 7.96 -17.27
N LEU A 305 -0.82 7.51 -16.13
CA LEU A 305 -1.58 7.34 -14.90
C LEU A 305 -2.18 8.67 -14.42
N ALA A 306 -1.42 9.77 -14.43
CA ALA A 306 -1.91 11.08 -13.99
C ALA A 306 -3.07 11.57 -14.85
N GLU A 307 -2.97 11.45 -16.17
CA GLU A 307 -4.04 11.79 -17.12
C GLU A 307 -5.31 10.95 -16.84
N THR A 308 -5.13 9.66 -16.60
CA THR A 308 -6.23 8.73 -16.29
C THR A 308 -6.86 9.01 -14.94
N TYR A 309 -6.06 9.25 -13.90
CA TYR A 309 -6.56 9.62 -12.57
C TYR A 309 -7.34 10.93 -12.60
N ALA A 310 -6.82 11.95 -13.31
CA ALA A 310 -7.50 13.23 -13.47
C ALA A 310 -8.87 13.05 -14.14
N SER A 311 -8.97 12.20 -15.16
CA SER A 311 -10.24 11.87 -15.80
C SER A 311 -11.20 11.17 -14.83
N ILE A 312 -10.74 10.11 -14.15
CA ILE A 312 -11.56 9.33 -13.19
C ILE A 312 -12.07 10.22 -12.04
N PHE A 313 -11.21 11.09 -11.50
CA PHE A 313 -11.56 11.92 -10.34
C PHE A 313 -12.53 13.06 -10.69
N GLN A 314 -12.51 13.54 -11.93
CA GLN A 314 -13.44 14.59 -12.41
C GLN A 314 -14.81 14.05 -12.77
N GLU A 315 -14.95 12.75 -13.04
CA GLU A 315 -16.24 12.16 -13.38
C GLU A 315 -17.22 12.24 -12.20
N ARG A 316 -18.32 12.97 -12.42
CA ARG A 316 -19.50 12.89 -11.55
C ARG A 316 -20.19 11.56 -11.82
N VAL A 317 -19.97 10.57 -10.96
CA VAL A 317 -20.85 9.39 -10.99
C VAL A 317 -22.26 9.88 -10.61
N PRO A 318 -23.29 9.59 -11.44
CA PRO A 318 -24.66 9.80 -11.01
C PRO A 318 -24.85 9.06 -9.68
N ALA A 319 -25.37 9.75 -8.66
CA ALA A 319 -25.72 9.11 -7.40
C ALA A 319 -26.59 7.90 -7.73
N GLY A 320 -26.10 6.70 -7.44
CA GLY A 320 -26.90 5.48 -7.53
C GLY A 320 -28.18 5.66 -6.69
N PRO A 321 -29.28 4.96 -7.02
CA PRO A 321 -30.51 5.08 -6.25
C PRO A 321 -30.20 4.80 -4.78
N PRO A 322 -30.72 5.60 -3.83
CA PRO A 322 -30.49 5.39 -2.42
C PRO A 322 -30.94 3.97 -2.07
N GLY A 323 -29.97 3.13 -1.69
CA GLY A 323 -30.27 1.78 -1.20
C GLY A 323 -31.18 1.89 0.01
N GLY A 324 -32.44 1.49 -0.15
CA GLY A 324 -33.44 1.48 0.90
C GLY A 324 -33.05 0.45 1.96
N TYR A 325 -32.29 0.85 2.95
CA TYR A 325 -32.17 0.12 4.21
C TYR A 325 -33.35 0.50 5.11
N GLY A 326 -34.48 -0.17 4.89
CA GLY A 326 -35.52 -0.29 5.88
C GLY A 326 -35.11 -1.31 6.95
N GLY A 327 -34.43 -0.86 7.98
CA GLY A 327 -34.07 -1.64 9.15
C GLY A 327 -34.02 -0.75 10.37
N THR A 328 -35.15 -0.68 11.11
CA THR A 328 -35.24 -0.08 12.45
C THR A 328 -34.47 -0.96 13.44
N GLY A 329 -33.19 -0.75 13.58
CA GLY A 329 -32.37 -1.34 14.63
C GLY A 329 -31.57 -0.24 15.32
N SER A 330 -31.85 -0.05 16.62
CA SER A 330 -31.12 0.89 17.49
C SER A 330 -29.62 0.56 17.51
N PRO A 331 -28.72 1.56 17.55
CA PRO A 331 -27.28 1.31 17.57
C PRO A 331 -26.86 0.63 18.89
N PRO A 332 -25.87 -0.27 18.85
CA PRO A 332 -25.34 -0.88 20.07
C PRO A 332 -24.60 0.18 20.91
N VAL A 333 -24.92 0.20 22.21
CA VAL A 333 -24.26 1.03 23.22
C VAL A 333 -22.84 0.51 23.42
N ILE A 334 -21.83 1.28 23.03
CA ILE A 334 -20.43 0.98 23.31
C ILE A 334 -20.17 1.31 24.79
N GLY A 335 -19.90 0.25 25.58
CA GLY A 335 -19.58 0.37 27.00
C GLY A 335 -18.28 1.14 27.23
N GLY A 336 -18.30 2.02 28.25
CA GLY A 336 -17.24 2.95 28.59
C GLY A 336 -15.91 2.27 28.92
N PHE A 337 -14.83 2.76 28.31
CA PHE A 337 -13.46 2.45 28.68
C PHE A 337 -13.15 3.02 30.08
N ARG A 338 -12.91 2.15 31.04
CA ARG A 338 -12.26 2.53 32.31
C ARG A 338 -10.77 2.71 32.06
N GLY A 339 -10.27 3.93 32.28
CA GLY A 339 -8.87 4.25 32.21
C GLY A 339 -8.04 3.43 33.21
N VAL A 340 -7.00 2.79 32.73
CA VAL A 340 -5.93 2.21 33.54
C VAL A 340 -4.80 3.24 33.57
N ALA A 341 -4.45 3.71 34.78
CA ALA A 341 -3.33 4.62 35.00
C ALA A 341 -2.00 3.92 34.72
N PRO A 342 -0.98 4.65 34.17
CA PRO A 342 0.33 4.08 33.93
C PRO A 342 1.09 3.87 35.26
N PRO A 343 1.97 2.86 35.34
CA PRO A 343 2.79 2.64 36.52
C PRO A 343 3.93 3.67 36.63
N ASP A 344 4.04 4.27 37.81
CA ASP A 344 5.13 5.13 38.24
C ASP A 344 6.47 4.36 38.22
N LYS A 345 7.42 4.81 37.40
CA LYS A 345 8.83 4.38 37.47
C LYS A 345 9.73 5.59 37.54
N TYR A 346 9.87 6.14 38.75
CA TYR A 346 11.09 6.83 39.20
C TYR A 346 11.09 6.86 40.70
N SER A 347 11.76 5.89 41.34
CA SER A 347 12.40 6.07 42.66
C SER A 347 13.84 5.60 42.54
N LYS A 348 14.69 6.53 42.82
CA LYS A 348 16.15 6.44 42.94
C LYS A 348 16.55 5.42 44.01
N GLU A 349 17.57 4.61 43.69
CA GLU A 349 18.80 4.51 44.50
C GLU A 349 19.91 3.97 43.58
#